data_9248a16c8661847659c8bf8b1292046f
#
_entry.id   9248a16c8661847659c8bf8b1292046f
#
_cell.length_a   1.000
_cell.length_b   1.000
_cell.length_c   1.000
_cell.angle_alpha   90.00
_cell.angle_beta   90.00
_cell.angle_gamma   90.00
#
_symmetry.space_group_name_H-M   'P 1'
#
loop_
_entity.id
_entity.type
_entity.pdbx_description
1 polymer ?
#
loop_
_entity_poly.entity_id
_entity_poly.type
_entity_poly.pdbx_seq_one_letter_code
_entity_poly.pdbx_strand_id
1 'polypeptide(L)'
;MKCPFCAHVDDKVIDSREGRTGDTIRRRRECLKCGRRFTTYERIDEIPYMVIKKDGRRERFERQKIFQGLLKACEKRPVPTAKLEGIVDDIERVVHEATERELTTTEIGEMIMHRLKKLDKVAYVRFASVYMDFKDVKEFMSELKNLLKDRAKK
;
A
#
# COMPACT_ATOMS: atom_id res chain seq x y z
N MET A 1 19.38 -2.27 -27.71
CA MET A 1 18.01 -1.69 -27.53
C MET A 1 17.55 -1.06 -28.84
N LYS A 2 16.27 -1.14 -29.20
CA LYS A 2 15.78 -0.69 -30.50
C LYS A 2 15.97 0.82 -30.69
N CYS A 3 16.65 1.22 -31.76
CA CYS A 3 16.91 2.61 -32.08
C CYS A 3 15.59 3.37 -32.38
N PRO A 4 15.30 4.51 -31.72
CA PRO A 4 14.06 5.25 -31.95
C PRO A 4 13.97 5.93 -33.31
N PHE A 5 15.08 6.01 -34.06
CA PHE A 5 15.12 6.70 -35.35
C PHE A 5 15.03 5.77 -36.57
N CYS A 6 15.61 4.56 -36.47
CA CYS A 6 15.65 3.63 -37.62
C CYS A 6 15.25 2.20 -37.25
N ALA A 7 14.80 1.99 -36.02
CA ALA A 7 14.34 0.70 -35.49
C ALA A 7 15.39 -0.44 -35.49
N HIS A 8 16.67 -0.17 -35.77
CA HIS A 8 17.74 -1.15 -35.67
C HIS A 8 17.98 -1.55 -34.22
N VAL A 9 18.34 -2.83 -33.98
CA VAL A 9 18.41 -3.39 -32.61
C VAL A 9 19.80 -3.29 -31.99
N ASP A 10 20.84 -3.13 -32.79
CA ASP A 10 22.23 -3.09 -32.31
C ASP A 10 22.66 -1.65 -32.05
N ASP A 11 23.13 -1.42 -30.82
CA ASP A 11 23.68 -0.17 -30.34
C ASP A 11 24.90 -0.39 -29.46
N LYS A 12 25.72 0.63 -29.29
CA LYS A 12 26.79 0.67 -28.30
C LYS A 12 26.53 1.75 -27.25
N VAL A 13 26.89 1.45 -26.02
CA VAL A 13 26.87 2.46 -24.93
C VAL A 13 28.13 3.29 -25.02
N ILE A 14 27.97 4.62 -25.12
CA ILE A 14 29.10 5.56 -25.22
C ILE A 14 29.36 6.31 -23.91
N ASP A 15 28.34 6.41 -23.03
CA ASP A 15 28.47 7.04 -21.71
C ASP A 15 27.45 6.41 -20.74
N SER A 16 27.84 6.24 -19.47
CA SER A 16 26.99 5.71 -18.41
C SER A 16 27.19 6.52 -17.14
N ARG A 17 26.11 7.00 -16.53
CA ARG A 17 26.16 7.79 -15.29
C ARG A 17 25.06 7.35 -14.34
N GLU A 18 25.42 7.23 -13.09
CA GLU A 18 24.46 6.99 -12.02
C GLU A 18 23.63 8.25 -11.75
N GLY A 19 22.34 8.05 -11.41
CA GLY A 19 21.48 9.10 -10.86
C GLY A 19 21.94 9.54 -9.47
N ARG A 20 21.45 10.68 -9.00
CA ARG A 20 21.83 11.24 -7.68
C ARG A 20 21.49 10.30 -6.50
N THR A 21 20.47 9.48 -6.64
CA THR A 21 19.95 8.55 -5.62
C THR A 21 20.54 7.15 -5.75
N GLY A 22 21.31 6.85 -6.82
CA GLY A 22 21.90 5.54 -7.07
C GLY A 22 20.96 4.48 -7.64
N ASP A 23 19.66 4.76 -7.72
CA ASP A 23 18.59 3.84 -8.16
C ASP A 23 18.31 3.90 -9.67
N THR A 24 18.99 4.78 -10.38
CA THR A 24 18.80 5.00 -11.82
C THR A 24 20.14 5.10 -12.52
N ILE A 25 20.29 4.43 -13.67
CA ILE A 25 21.45 4.56 -14.54
C ILE A 25 21.01 5.23 -15.84
N ARG A 26 21.61 6.38 -16.15
CA ARG A 26 21.43 7.05 -17.42
C ARG A 26 22.50 6.54 -18.39
N ARG A 27 22.09 5.96 -19.54
CA ARG A 27 23.01 5.52 -20.58
C ARG A 27 22.81 6.30 -21.87
N ARG A 28 23.90 6.83 -22.42
CA ARG A 28 23.93 7.41 -23.76
C ARG A 28 24.38 6.34 -24.73
N ARG A 29 23.54 6.06 -25.72
CA ARG A 29 23.73 4.99 -26.71
C ARG A 29 23.90 5.57 -28.12
N GLU A 30 24.61 4.87 -28.99
CA GLU A 30 24.78 5.19 -30.39
C GLU A 30 24.37 4.00 -31.24
N CYS A 31 23.42 4.20 -32.15
CA CYS A 31 22.96 3.16 -33.07
C CYS A 31 24.07 2.78 -34.06
N LEU A 32 24.36 1.49 -34.22
CA LEU A 32 25.41 1.01 -35.14
C LEU A 32 25.03 1.18 -36.59
N LYS A 33 23.72 1.29 -36.93
CA LYS A 33 23.27 1.47 -38.32
C LYS A 33 23.21 2.91 -38.77
N CYS A 34 22.56 3.80 -37.98
CA CYS A 34 22.33 5.18 -38.41
C CYS A 34 23.24 6.20 -37.72
N GLY A 35 24.12 5.79 -36.77
CA GLY A 35 25.03 6.63 -36.03
C GLY A 35 24.36 7.63 -35.08
N ARG A 36 23.04 7.71 -35.03
CA ARG A 36 22.33 8.64 -34.16
C ARG A 36 22.42 8.21 -32.71
N ARG A 37 22.51 9.20 -31.84
CA ARG A 37 22.60 8.99 -30.39
C ARG A 37 21.25 9.19 -29.72
N PHE A 38 20.96 8.32 -28.74
CA PHE A 38 19.78 8.38 -27.90
C PHE A 38 20.14 8.07 -26.46
N THR A 39 19.30 8.51 -25.54
CA THR A 39 19.50 8.29 -24.11
C THR A 39 18.44 7.35 -23.59
N THR A 40 18.86 6.41 -22.75
CA THR A 40 17.99 5.47 -22.02
C THR A 40 18.22 5.61 -20.53
N TYR A 41 17.20 5.28 -19.76
CA TYR A 41 17.29 5.20 -18.31
C TYR A 41 16.95 3.78 -17.89
N GLU A 42 17.84 3.18 -17.11
CA GLU A 42 17.56 1.93 -16.42
C GLU A 42 17.15 2.28 -14.99
N ARG A 43 16.10 1.66 -14.52
CA ARG A 43 15.60 1.79 -13.16
C ARG A 43 15.35 0.41 -12.60
N ILE A 44 15.48 0.28 -11.29
CA ILE A 44 15.02 -0.93 -10.60
C ILE A 44 13.50 -1.00 -10.79
N ASP A 45 13.02 -2.10 -11.33
CA ASP A 45 11.58 -2.34 -11.45
C ASP A 45 11.06 -2.77 -10.07
N GLU A 46 10.39 -1.86 -9.38
CA GLU A 46 9.77 -2.14 -8.10
C GLU A 46 8.53 -3.00 -8.33
N ILE A 47 8.62 -4.27 -7.96
CA ILE A 47 7.45 -5.15 -7.94
C ILE A 47 6.48 -4.60 -6.89
N PRO A 48 5.27 -4.16 -7.29
CA PRO A 48 4.33 -3.57 -6.37
C PRO A 48 3.84 -4.61 -5.36
N TYR A 49 3.63 -4.17 -4.14
CA TYR A 49 2.90 -4.96 -3.15
C TYR A 49 1.42 -5.00 -3.52
N MET A 50 0.81 -6.18 -3.40
CA MET A 50 -0.55 -6.42 -3.81
C MET A 50 -1.47 -6.68 -2.62
N VAL A 51 -2.73 -6.31 -2.76
CA VAL A 51 -3.79 -6.61 -1.79
C VAL A 51 -4.84 -7.48 -2.45
N ILE A 52 -5.09 -8.64 -1.85
CA ILE A 52 -6.11 -9.58 -2.30
C ILE A 52 -7.45 -9.18 -1.69
N LYS A 53 -8.41 -8.85 -2.53
CA LYS A 53 -9.78 -8.51 -2.11
C LYS A 53 -10.58 -9.76 -1.72
N LYS A 54 -11.71 -9.58 -1.02
CA LYS A 54 -12.63 -10.68 -0.64
C LYS A 54 -13.14 -11.50 -1.84
N ASP A 55 -13.22 -10.89 -3.02
CA ASP A 55 -13.61 -11.51 -4.29
C ASP A 55 -12.44 -12.14 -5.08
N GLY A 56 -11.24 -12.18 -4.49
CA GLY A 56 -10.03 -12.74 -5.08
C GLY A 56 -9.29 -11.81 -6.05
N ARG A 57 -9.81 -10.63 -6.36
CA ARG A 57 -9.11 -9.65 -7.19
C ARG A 57 -7.86 -9.12 -6.48
N ARG A 58 -6.81 -8.86 -7.26
CA ARG A 58 -5.58 -8.26 -6.80
C ARG A 58 -5.52 -6.80 -7.18
N GLU A 59 -5.28 -5.92 -6.20
CA GLU A 59 -5.09 -4.49 -6.40
C GLU A 59 -3.75 -4.08 -5.79
N ARG A 60 -3.13 -3.03 -6.30
CA ARG A 60 -1.93 -2.45 -5.67
C ARG A 60 -2.25 -2.00 -4.25
N PHE A 61 -1.30 -2.22 -3.35
CA PHE A 61 -1.36 -1.63 -2.02
C PHE A 61 -1.28 -0.10 -2.16
N GLU A 62 -2.24 0.60 -1.61
CA GLU A 62 -2.30 2.06 -1.60
C GLU A 62 -2.46 2.56 -0.16
N ARG A 63 -1.37 3.05 0.41
CA ARG A 63 -1.32 3.68 1.74
C ARG A 63 -2.47 4.67 1.95
N GLN A 64 -2.75 5.49 0.92
CA GLN A 64 -3.77 6.53 0.98
C GLN A 64 -5.19 5.98 1.18
N LYS A 65 -5.53 4.81 0.63
CA LYS A 65 -6.84 4.18 0.84
C LYS A 65 -7.07 3.82 2.31
N ILE A 66 -6.03 3.28 2.97
CA ILE A 66 -6.08 2.93 4.40
C ILE A 66 -6.25 4.19 5.24
N PHE A 67 -5.43 5.21 4.98
CA PHE A 67 -5.48 6.48 5.71
C PHE A 67 -6.84 7.16 5.60
N GLN A 68 -7.45 7.22 4.40
CA GLN A 68 -8.78 7.75 4.19
C GLN A 68 -9.87 6.97 4.95
N GLY A 69 -9.76 5.64 5.00
CA GLY A 69 -10.65 4.78 5.80
C GLY A 69 -10.58 5.11 7.29
N LEU A 70 -9.37 5.28 7.82
CA LEU A 70 -9.13 5.66 9.21
C LEU A 70 -9.65 7.07 9.53
N LEU A 71 -9.43 8.05 8.64
CA LEU A 71 -9.95 9.41 8.80
C LEU A 71 -11.48 9.43 8.89
N LYS A 72 -12.16 8.68 7.99
CA LYS A 72 -13.62 8.57 8.02
C LYS A 72 -14.14 7.93 9.30
N ALA A 73 -13.48 6.89 9.80
CA ALA A 73 -13.84 6.24 11.05
C ALA A 73 -13.65 7.18 12.26
N CYS A 74 -12.59 7.99 12.26
CA CYS A 74 -12.23 8.92 13.34
C CYS A 74 -12.84 10.32 13.19
N GLU A 75 -13.69 10.56 12.20
CA GLU A 75 -14.30 11.87 11.97
C GLU A 75 -15.06 12.35 13.23
N LYS A 76 -14.81 13.61 13.65
CA LYS A 76 -15.33 14.20 14.88
C LYS A 76 -14.94 13.46 16.18
N ARG A 77 -13.86 12.66 16.13
CA ARG A 77 -13.28 12.06 17.35
C ARG A 77 -11.98 12.80 17.71
N PRO A 78 -11.65 12.91 19.01
CA PRO A 78 -10.41 13.56 19.47
C PRO A 78 -9.19 12.64 19.26
N VAL A 79 -8.99 12.16 18.04
CA VAL A 79 -7.88 11.29 17.65
C VAL A 79 -6.91 12.10 16.80
N PRO A 80 -5.66 12.33 17.27
CA PRO A 80 -4.65 13.04 16.48
C PRO A 80 -4.31 12.30 15.19
N THR A 81 -4.18 13.04 14.09
CA THR A 81 -3.82 12.51 12.76
C THR A 81 -2.51 11.71 12.79
N ALA A 82 -1.52 12.16 13.58
CA ALA A 82 -0.26 11.44 13.77
C ALA A 82 -0.43 9.99 14.29
N LYS A 83 -1.49 9.73 15.10
CA LYS A 83 -1.78 8.35 15.53
C LYS A 83 -2.33 7.50 14.40
N LEU A 84 -3.09 8.09 13.49
CA LEU A 84 -3.61 7.40 12.30
C LEU A 84 -2.48 7.12 11.31
N GLU A 85 -1.58 8.07 11.11
CA GLU A 85 -0.36 7.88 10.31
C GLU A 85 0.48 6.74 10.85
N GLY A 86 0.71 6.68 12.17
CA GLY A 86 1.45 5.59 12.80
C GLY A 86 0.81 4.21 12.58
N ILE A 87 -0.53 4.12 12.54
CA ILE A 87 -1.22 2.86 12.20
C ILE A 87 -0.93 2.47 10.75
N VAL A 88 -0.96 3.44 9.83
CA VAL A 88 -0.69 3.19 8.40
C VAL A 88 0.76 2.77 8.19
N ASP A 89 1.72 3.42 8.88
CA ASP A 89 3.14 3.08 8.82
C ASP A 89 3.41 1.65 9.32
N ASP A 90 2.75 1.24 10.40
CA ASP A 90 2.84 -0.12 10.92
C ASP A 90 2.33 -1.16 9.90
N ILE A 91 1.21 -0.86 9.23
CA ILE A 91 0.63 -1.74 8.20
C ILE A 91 1.55 -1.80 6.98
N GLU A 92 2.04 -0.66 6.52
CA GLU A 92 2.96 -0.57 5.39
C GLU A 92 4.22 -1.38 5.63
N ARG A 93 4.78 -1.33 6.84
CA ARG A 93 5.92 -2.15 7.24
C ARG A 93 5.60 -3.65 7.12
N VAL A 94 4.46 -4.11 7.63
CA VAL A 94 4.06 -5.53 7.52
C VAL A 94 3.88 -5.95 6.07
N VAL A 95 3.29 -5.09 5.24
CA VAL A 95 3.17 -5.33 3.78
C VAL A 95 4.55 -5.49 3.14
N HIS A 96 5.52 -4.66 3.52
CA HIS A 96 6.88 -4.70 2.98
C HIS A 96 7.67 -5.91 3.47
N GLU A 97 7.36 -6.42 4.66
CA GLU A 97 7.98 -7.62 5.23
C GLU A 97 7.34 -8.93 4.72
N ALA A 98 6.17 -8.85 4.07
CA ALA A 98 5.49 -10.03 3.54
C ALA A 98 6.31 -10.71 2.43
N THR A 99 6.64 -11.98 2.64
CA THR A 99 7.51 -12.77 1.75
C THR A 99 6.95 -12.88 0.34
N GLU A 100 5.64 -13.04 0.21
CA GLU A 100 4.95 -13.15 -1.08
C GLU A 100 4.56 -11.79 -1.68
N ARG A 101 4.86 -10.68 -0.98
CA ARG A 101 4.45 -9.32 -1.34
C ARG A 101 2.95 -9.16 -1.55
N GLU A 102 2.16 -10.01 -0.94
CA GLU A 102 0.70 -9.99 -0.97
C GLU A 102 0.16 -10.04 0.47
N LEU A 103 -0.90 -9.28 0.73
CA LEU A 103 -1.71 -9.38 1.95
C LEU A 103 -3.19 -9.34 1.56
N THR A 104 -4.03 -10.01 2.32
CA THR A 104 -5.47 -9.93 2.14
C THR A 104 -6.04 -8.65 2.76
N THR A 105 -7.15 -8.15 2.20
CA THR A 105 -7.92 -7.08 2.86
C THR A 105 -8.38 -7.47 4.24
N THR A 106 -8.58 -8.77 4.51
CA THR A 106 -8.97 -9.29 5.82
C THR A 106 -7.87 -9.07 6.85
N GLU A 107 -6.63 -9.47 6.55
CA GLU A 107 -5.49 -9.25 7.44
C GLU A 107 -5.26 -7.76 7.73
N ILE A 108 -5.28 -6.92 6.68
CA ILE A 108 -5.13 -5.47 6.84
C ILE A 108 -6.25 -4.90 7.74
N GLY A 109 -7.48 -5.32 7.53
CA GLY A 109 -8.62 -4.86 8.31
C GLY A 109 -8.56 -5.29 9.76
N GLU A 110 -8.15 -6.53 10.06
CA GLU A 110 -7.94 -7.02 11.43
C GLU A 110 -6.86 -6.22 12.15
N MET A 111 -5.77 -5.89 11.47
CA MET A 111 -4.71 -5.03 12.02
C MET A 111 -5.26 -3.65 12.39
N ILE A 112 -6.03 -3.02 11.49
CA ILE A 112 -6.67 -1.72 11.72
C ILE A 112 -7.61 -1.81 12.92
N MET A 113 -8.48 -2.81 12.95
CA MET A 113 -9.47 -3.00 14.02
C MET A 113 -8.79 -3.21 15.36
N HIS A 114 -7.72 -4.00 15.43
CA HIS A 114 -6.95 -4.19 16.67
C HIS A 114 -6.38 -2.85 17.20
N ARG A 115 -5.87 -1.99 16.32
CA ARG A 115 -5.33 -0.68 16.69
C ARG A 115 -6.44 0.30 17.11
N LEU A 116 -7.53 0.39 16.32
CA LEU A 116 -8.66 1.25 16.63
C LEU A 116 -9.35 0.87 17.94
N LYS A 117 -9.48 -0.41 18.26
CA LYS A 117 -10.07 -0.90 19.52
C LYS A 117 -9.39 -0.32 20.75
N LYS A 118 -8.06 -0.13 20.67
CA LYS A 118 -7.25 0.47 21.75
C LYS A 118 -7.27 1.99 21.73
N LEU A 119 -7.42 2.60 20.55
CA LEU A 119 -7.31 4.03 20.35
C LEU A 119 -8.63 4.76 20.64
N ASP A 120 -9.71 4.34 19.98
CA ASP A 120 -11.04 4.91 20.15
C ASP A 120 -12.13 3.89 19.79
N LYS A 121 -12.94 3.49 20.77
CA LYS A 121 -13.97 2.47 20.59
C LYS A 121 -15.08 2.88 19.63
N VAL A 122 -15.41 4.17 19.52
CA VAL A 122 -16.41 4.67 18.58
C VAL A 122 -15.87 4.58 17.15
N ALA A 123 -14.62 4.99 16.93
CA ALA A 123 -13.97 4.83 15.65
C ALA A 123 -13.86 3.34 15.25
N TYR A 124 -13.56 2.45 16.20
CA TYR A 124 -13.59 1.00 15.98
C TYR A 124 -14.95 0.54 15.46
N VAL A 125 -16.06 0.89 16.14
CA VAL A 125 -17.42 0.49 15.74
C VAL A 125 -17.78 1.01 14.37
N ARG A 126 -17.43 2.25 14.05
CA ARG A 126 -17.67 2.84 12.72
C ARG A 126 -16.88 2.15 11.62
N PHE A 127 -15.62 1.82 11.88
CA PHE A 127 -14.79 1.05 10.94
C PHE A 127 -15.35 -0.37 10.76
N ALA A 128 -15.65 -1.05 11.87
CA ALA A 128 -16.19 -2.40 11.87
C ALA A 128 -17.53 -2.50 11.11
N SER A 129 -18.41 -1.49 11.22
CA SER A 129 -19.72 -1.48 10.54
C SER A 129 -19.62 -1.52 9.01
N VAL A 130 -18.51 -1.05 8.45
CA VAL A 130 -18.26 -1.08 6.99
C VAL A 130 -17.41 -2.29 6.61
N TYR A 131 -16.47 -2.66 7.48
CA TYR A 131 -15.47 -3.66 7.16
C TYR A 131 -15.95 -5.11 7.40
N MET A 132 -16.68 -5.37 8.50
CA MET A 132 -17.05 -6.73 8.93
C MET A 132 -18.22 -7.35 8.18
N ASP A 133 -18.89 -6.59 7.30
CA ASP A 133 -19.99 -7.12 6.48
C ASP A 133 -21.03 -7.94 7.30
N PHE A 134 -21.58 -7.29 8.36
CA PHE A 134 -22.55 -7.92 9.26
C PHE A 134 -23.81 -8.35 8.51
N LYS A 135 -24.24 -9.58 8.73
CA LYS A 135 -25.42 -10.16 8.08
C LYS A 135 -26.72 -9.58 8.63
N ASP A 136 -26.73 -9.26 9.91
CA ASP A 136 -27.89 -8.68 10.58
C ASP A 136 -27.50 -7.79 11.78
N VAL A 137 -28.51 -7.10 12.33
CA VAL A 137 -28.33 -6.23 13.51
C VAL A 137 -27.94 -7.02 14.76
N LYS A 138 -28.28 -8.31 14.86
CA LYS A 138 -27.94 -9.13 16.04
C LYS A 138 -26.47 -9.43 16.10
N GLU A 139 -25.85 -9.73 14.96
CA GLU A 139 -24.42 -9.93 14.85
C GLU A 139 -23.65 -8.66 15.23
N PHE A 140 -24.09 -7.51 14.73
CA PHE A 140 -23.51 -6.19 15.10
C PHE A 140 -23.67 -5.91 16.61
N MET A 141 -24.85 -6.18 17.20
CA MET A 141 -25.08 -6.02 18.64
C MET A 141 -24.22 -6.95 19.48
N SER A 142 -23.94 -8.17 19.00
CA SER A 142 -23.03 -9.10 19.67
C SER A 142 -21.61 -8.53 19.74
N GLU A 143 -21.12 -7.97 18.65
CA GLU A 143 -19.80 -7.35 18.60
C GLU A 143 -19.71 -6.14 19.57
N LEU A 144 -20.76 -5.31 19.62
CA LEU A 144 -20.83 -4.21 20.59
C LEU A 144 -20.79 -4.70 22.05
N LYS A 145 -21.52 -5.78 22.38
CA LYS A 145 -21.50 -6.38 23.72
C LYS A 145 -20.10 -6.90 24.07
N ASN A 146 -19.41 -7.53 23.14
CA ASN A 146 -18.03 -8.01 23.32
C ASN A 146 -17.07 -6.84 23.60
N LEU A 147 -17.21 -5.75 22.84
CA LEU A 147 -16.42 -4.54 23.03
C LEU A 147 -16.61 -3.88 24.40
N LEU A 148 -17.83 -3.97 24.99
CA LEU A 148 -18.13 -3.46 26.32
C LEU A 148 -17.59 -4.35 27.44
N LYS A 149 -17.62 -5.70 27.27
CA LYS A 149 -17.07 -6.66 28.24
C LYS A 149 -15.58 -6.51 28.43
N ASP A 150 -14.82 -6.16 27.39
CA ASP A 150 -13.38 -5.89 27.48
C ASP A 150 -13.05 -4.68 28.39
N ARG A 151 -14.05 -3.92 28.83
CA ARG A 151 -13.89 -2.80 29.76
C ARG A 151 -13.89 -3.26 31.23
N ALA A 152 -14.49 -4.40 31.51
CA ALA A 152 -14.67 -4.90 32.90
C ALA A 152 -13.46 -5.67 33.44
N LYS A 153 -12.41 -5.90 32.60
CA LYS A 153 -11.20 -6.64 32.97
C LYS A 153 -9.94 -5.77 33.17
N LYS A 154 -10.10 -4.48 33.29
CA LYS A 154 -9.02 -3.53 33.66
C LYS A 154 -9.38 -2.84 35.02
#